data_df8ae22509d0078aba962f4f950d75da
#
_entry.id   df8ae22509d0078aba962f4f950d75da
#
_cell.length_a   1.000
_cell.length_b   1.000
_cell.length_c   1.000
_cell.angle_alpha   90.00
_cell.angle_beta   90.00
_cell.angle_gamma   90.00
#
_symmetry.space_group_name_H-M   'P 1'
#
loop_
_entity.id
_entity.type
_entity.pdbx_description
1 polymer ?
#
loop_
_entity_poly.entity_id
_entity_poly.type
_entity_poly.pdbx_seq_one_letter_code
_entity_poly.pdbx_strand_id
1 'polypeptide(L)'
;MMKEKRKHYRFLAICMTFLVVIYVGVSAGGSAAAASESPSNHKRMAIIIDDVGNDMKGTAEILAIPVKLTVAVMPFLPTTKKDAIAAHEKGMDVIVHMPMEPKKGRPEWLGPGAITSNLTDEEVRERVEKAIDDVPHAIGMNNHMGSKITSDKRIMSIVLDVCKERGLFFVDSRTNFRSVVGELAISKNMPPVGNDVFLDDQNSKQHIRKQMDLAAQHAIDKDRCVVIGHVGHTGLNTSAVVRESVSRLKGQVEFVGIGDLVREVWNWHAAPTLPTGNK
;
A
#
# COMPACT_ATOMS: atom_id res chain seq x y z
N MET A 1 -4.30 75.34 -44.14
CA MET A 1 -4.92 75.86 -45.33
C MET A 1 -6.22 75.12 -45.57
N MET A 2 -7.31 75.81 -45.38
CA MET A 2 -8.63 75.68 -46.00
C MET A 2 -9.40 74.40 -45.77
N LYS A 3 -10.47 74.49 -44.96
CA LYS A 3 -11.87 74.84 -45.26
C LYS A 3 -12.58 73.73 -46.02
N GLU A 4 -13.62 73.25 -45.53
CA GLU A 4 -15.07 73.64 -45.35
C GLU A 4 -15.86 72.56 -46.14
N LYS A 5 -16.97 72.02 -45.78
CA LYS A 5 -18.31 72.57 -45.45
C LYS A 5 -19.27 71.47 -45.03
N ARG A 6 -20.11 71.82 -44.11
CA ARG A 6 -21.39 71.22 -43.70
C ARG A 6 -22.33 70.90 -44.87
N LYS A 7 -23.19 69.85 -44.66
CA LYS A 7 -24.64 70.04 -44.91
C LYS A 7 -25.48 69.02 -44.17
N HIS A 8 -26.47 69.55 -43.44
CA HIS A 8 -27.59 68.86 -42.82
C HIS A 8 -28.57 68.34 -43.86
N TYR A 9 -29.26 67.25 -43.57
CA TYR A 9 -30.69 67.08 -43.88
C TYR A 9 -31.35 66.25 -42.78
N ARG A 10 -32.42 66.90 -42.23
CA ARG A 10 -33.47 66.31 -41.38
C ARG A 10 -34.49 65.65 -42.29
N PHE A 11 -35.08 64.52 -41.83
CA PHE A 11 -36.50 64.18 -42.01
C PHE A 11 -36.77 62.94 -41.21
N LEU A 12 -37.48 63.04 -40.20
CA LEU A 12 -38.87 62.72 -39.81
C LEU A 12 -39.28 61.25 -39.87
N ALA A 13 -39.43 60.74 -38.66
CA ALA A 13 -40.42 59.81 -38.08
C ALA A 13 -41.17 58.79 -38.96
N ILE A 14 -41.22 57.56 -38.46
CA ILE A 14 -42.47 56.85 -38.25
C ILE A 14 -42.20 55.77 -37.20
N CYS A 15 -43.03 55.76 -36.15
CA CYS A 15 -43.11 54.74 -35.10
C CYS A 15 -43.54 53.39 -35.69
N MET A 16 -42.83 52.33 -35.33
CA MET A 16 -43.44 51.02 -35.23
C MET A 16 -42.82 50.29 -34.00
N THR A 17 -43.61 50.21 -32.97
CA THR A 17 -43.40 49.44 -31.78
C THR A 17 -43.48 47.96 -32.12
N PHE A 18 -42.33 47.28 -32.12
CA PHE A 18 -42.30 45.83 -32.02
C PHE A 18 -41.88 45.47 -30.59
N LEU A 19 -42.84 44.95 -29.86
CA LEU A 19 -42.66 44.37 -28.52
C LEU A 19 -41.95 43.06 -28.71
N VAL A 20 -40.62 43.00 -28.52
CA VAL A 20 -39.88 41.75 -28.40
C VAL A 20 -39.86 41.39 -26.92
N VAL A 21 -40.70 40.44 -26.57
CA VAL A 21 -40.62 39.77 -25.26
C VAL A 21 -39.38 38.89 -25.25
N ILE A 22 -38.32 39.39 -24.64
CA ILE A 22 -37.14 38.56 -24.36
C ILE A 22 -37.46 37.72 -23.14
N TYR A 23 -37.71 36.41 -23.35
CA TYR A 23 -37.78 35.40 -22.31
C TYR A 23 -36.37 35.15 -21.82
N VAL A 24 -35.97 35.81 -20.74
CA VAL A 24 -34.73 35.50 -20.04
C VAL A 24 -35.00 34.22 -19.23
N GLY A 25 -34.72 33.09 -19.82
CA GLY A 25 -34.63 31.81 -19.11
C GLY A 25 -33.43 31.87 -18.17
N VAL A 26 -33.68 32.11 -16.89
CA VAL A 26 -32.70 31.89 -15.85
C VAL A 26 -32.51 30.39 -15.71
N SER A 27 -31.59 29.82 -16.47
CA SER A 27 -31.06 28.48 -16.18
C SER A 27 -30.19 28.62 -14.93
N ALA A 28 -30.74 28.23 -13.78
CA ALA A 28 -29.97 27.99 -12.58
C ALA A 28 -29.09 26.72 -12.83
N GLY A 29 -27.98 26.96 -13.54
CA GLY A 29 -26.87 26.00 -13.60
C GLY A 29 -26.24 25.96 -12.22
N GLY A 30 -26.73 25.05 -11.37
CA GLY A 30 -26.02 24.68 -10.15
C GLY A 30 -24.69 24.08 -10.54
N SER A 31 -23.64 24.91 -10.56
CA SER A 31 -22.27 24.42 -10.53
C SER A 31 -22.09 23.71 -9.19
N ALA A 32 -22.21 22.39 -9.20
CA ALA A 32 -21.69 21.59 -8.10
C ALA A 32 -20.17 21.87 -8.08
N ALA A 33 -19.77 22.81 -7.25
CA ALA A 33 -18.38 22.95 -6.88
C ALA A 33 -18.01 21.59 -6.27
N ALA A 34 -17.20 20.79 -7.00
CA ALA A 34 -16.50 19.69 -6.42
C ALA A 34 -15.73 20.28 -5.24
N ALA A 35 -16.19 19.97 -4.02
CA ALA A 35 -15.44 20.29 -2.83
C ALA A 35 -14.07 19.66 -3.05
N SER A 36 -13.05 20.46 -3.26
CA SER A 36 -11.68 20.03 -3.16
C SER A 36 -11.54 19.61 -1.69
N GLU A 37 -11.57 18.31 -1.44
CA GLU A 37 -11.17 17.77 -0.15
C GLU A 37 -9.77 18.33 0.09
N SER A 38 -9.68 19.21 1.09
CA SER A 38 -8.38 19.63 1.61
C SER A 38 -7.59 18.36 1.93
N PRO A 39 -6.28 18.30 1.65
CA PRO A 39 -5.49 17.12 1.96
C PRO A 39 -5.72 16.79 3.43
N SER A 40 -6.39 15.67 3.66
CA SER A 40 -6.75 15.21 4.99
C SER A 40 -5.44 15.02 5.76
N ASN A 41 -5.23 15.79 6.81
CA ASN A 41 -4.06 15.71 7.68
C ASN A 41 -4.17 14.44 8.56
N HIS A 42 -4.44 13.29 7.89
CA HIS A 42 -4.60 12.01 8.55
C HIS A 42 -3.21 11.43 8.87
N LYS A 43 -2.98 11.18 10.13
CA LYS A 43 -1.80 10.48 10.63
C LYS A 43 -2.03 8.99 10.45
N ARG A 44 -1.49 8.38 9.38
CA ARG A 44 -1.81 7.02 8.97
C ARG A 44 -0.81 6.01 9.50
N MET A 45 -1.32 4.86 9.95
CA MET A 45 -0.51 3.74 10.37
C MET A 45 -0.97 2.48 9.63
N ALA A 46 -0.07 1.89 8.84
CA ALA A 46 -0.28 0.57 8.24
C ALA A 46 0.43 -0.48 9.09
N ILE A 47 -0.32 -1.43 9.65
CA ILE A 47 0.22 -2.55 10.41
C ILE A 47 0.22 -3.78 9.51
N ILE A 48 1.41 -4.35 9.30
CA ILE A 48 1.62 -5.59 8.58
C ILE A 48 1.90 -6.69 9.59
N ILE A 49 1.25 -7.83 9.44
CA ILE A 49 1.44 -9.01 10.27
C ILE A 49 2.04 -10.13 9.41
N ASP A 50 3.29 -10.43 9.68
CA ASP A 50 4.09 -11.41 8.95
C ASP A 50 3.89 -12.86 9.48
N ASP A 51 4.42 -13.83 8.75
CA ASP A 51 4.50 -15.27 9.07
C ASP A 51 3.15 -16.01 9.06
N VAL A 52 2.10 -15.47 8.43
CA VAL A 52 0.81 -16.16 8.30
C VAL A 52 0.89 -17.27 7.24
N GLY A 53 0.09 -18.35 7.37
CA GLY A 53 0.01 -19.44 6.38
C GLY A 53 0.27 -20.85 6.90
N ASN A 54 0.52 -21.01 8.21
CA ASN A 54 0.82 -22.32 8.83
C ASN A 54 0.12 -22.50 10.18
N ASP A 55 -1.11 -22.05 10.30
CA ASP A 55 -1.91 -22.13 11.55
C ASP A 55 -1.14 -21.60 12.77
N MET A 56 -0.46 -20.49 12.59
CA MET A 56 0.43 -19.90 13.58
C MET A 56 -0.35 -19.31 14.75
N LYS A 57 0.21 -19.41 15.96
CA LYS A 57 -0.38 -18.80 17.17
C LYS A 57 -0.56 -17.30 16.97
N GLY A 58 -1.73 -16.78 17.24
CA GLY A 58 -2.07 -15.38 17.07
C GLY A 58 -2.78 -15.06 15.75
N THR A 59 -2.81 -15.96 14.75
CA THR A 59 -3.48 -15.72 13.47
C THR A 59 -4.97 -15.42 13.66
N ALA A 60 -5.69 -16.25 14.41
CA ALA A 60 -7.13 -16.06 14.66
C ALA A 60 -7.41 -14.76 15.40
N GLU A 61 -6.59 -14.41 16.39
CA GLU A 61 -6.67 -13.18 17.16
C GLU A 61 -6.42 -11.93 16.32
N ILE A 62 -5.45 -11.98 15.39
CA ILE A 62 -5.18 -10.91 14.43
C ILE A 62 -6.36 -10.72 13.50
N LEU A 63 -6.87 -11.79 12.90
CA LEU A 63 -8.02 -11.74 11.99
C LEU A 63 -9.32 -11.27 12.67
N ALA A 64 -9.36 -11.21 13.99
CA ALA A 64 -10.49 -10.68 14.76
C ALA A 64 -10.31 -9.21 15.22
N ILE A 65 -9.27 -8.51 14.81
CA ILE A 65 -9.06 -7.10 15.15
C ILE A 65 -9.97 -6.22 14.26
N PRO A 66 -10.74 -5.27 14.85
CA PRO A 66 -11.80 -4.55 14.14
C PRO A 66 -11.29 -3.30 13.39
N VAL A 67 -10.12 -3.37 12.76
CA VAL A 67 -9.57 -2.36 11.86
C VAL A 67 -8.90 -3.03 10.68
N LYS A 68 -8.75 -2.28 9.60
CA LYS A 68 -8.03 -2.78 8.44
C LYS A 68 -6.54 -2.93 8.75
N LEU A 69 -6.06 -4.17 8.73
CA LEU A 69 -4.66 -4.53 8.80
C LEU A 69 -4.19 -5.06 7.45
N THR A 70 -2.91 -5.34 7.35
CA THR A 70 -2.31 -6.08 6.25
C THR A 70 -1.77 -7.40 6.77
N VAL A 71 -2.05 -8.49 6.07
CA VAL A 71 -1.58 -9.83 6.42
C VAL A 71 -0.59 -10.29 5.35
N ALA A 72 0.64 -10.57 5.76
CA ALA A 72 1.68 -11.10 4.90
C ALA A 72 1.73 -12.63 5.03
N VAL A 73 1.38 -13.31 3.94
CA VAL A 73 1.15 -14.75 3.93
C VAL A 73 2.31 -15.46 3.26
N MET A 74 2.91 -16.40 3.98
CA MET A 74 3.96 -17.30 3.47
C MET A 74 3.37 -18.21 2.40
N PRO A 75 3.99 -18.32 1.21
CA PRO A 75 3.53 -19.24 0.16
C PRO A 75 3.88 -20.69 0.49
N PHE A 76 3.15 -21.62 -0.12
CA PHE A 76 3.39 -23.07 -0.12
C PHE A 76 3.31 -23.73 1.26
N LEU A 77 2.66 -23.11 2.22
CA LEU A 77 2.41 -23.67 3.54
C LEU A 77 0.99 -24.24 3.66
N PRO A 78 0.72 -25.11 4.66
CA PRO A 78 -0.55 -25.82 4.76
C PRO A 78 -1.81 -24.95 4.80
N THR A 79 -1.72 -23.73 5.36
CA THR A 79 -2.89 -22.85 5.47
C THR A 79 -2.78 -21.56 4.63
N THR A 80 -1.75 -21.45 3.76
CA THR A 80 -1.54 -20.25 2.89
C THR A 80 -2.82 -19.74 2.27
N LYS A 81 -3.51 -20.58 1.47
CA LYS A 81 -4.73 -20.15 0.75
C LYS A 81 -5.90 -19.86 1.70
N LYS A 82 -6.09 -20.70 2.71
CA LYS A 82 -7.14 -20.52 3.72
C LYS A 82 -7.00 -19.20 4.45
N ASP A 83 -5.80 -18.90 4.93
CA ASP A 83 -5.55 -17.71 5.73
C ASP A 83 -5.61 -16.43 4.88
N ALA A 84 -5.10 -16.49 3.63
CA ALA A 84 -5.20 -15.38 2.68
C ALA A 84 -6.67 -15.03 2.35
N ILE A 85 -7.50 -16.04 2.06
CA ILE A 85 -8.93 -15.85 1.79
C ILE A 85 -9.63 -15.28 3.03
N ALA A 86 -9.38 -15.86 4.22
CA ALA A 86 -10.00 -15.40 5.46
C ALA A 86 -9.63 -13.94 5.81
N ALA A 87 -8.40 -13.52 5.54
CA ALA A 87 -7.97 -12.14 5.70
C ALA A 87 -8.70 -11.19 4.72
N HIS A 88 -8.75 -11.59 3.44
CA HIS A 88 -9.44 -10.82 2.39
C HIS A 88 -10.94 -10.65 2.70
N GLU A 89 -11.64 -11.71 3.11
CA GLU A 89 -13.06 -11.68 3.47
C GLU A 89 -13.36 -10.74 4.66
N LYS A 90 -12.35 -10.46 5.48
CA LYS A 90 -12.43 -9.47 6.58
C LYS A 90 -12.03 -8.06 6.17
N GLY A 91 -11.80 -7.83 4.87
CA GLY A 91 -11.42 -6.52 4.33
C GLY A 91 -9.97 -6.12 4.61
N MET A 92 -9.13 -7.06 5.05
CA MET A 92 -7.70 -6.83 5.23
C MET A 92 -6.96 -6.88 3.89
N ASP A 93 -5.87 -6.16 3.78
CA ASP A 93 -4.97 -6.32 2.64
C ASP A 93 -4.16 -7.61 2.79
N VAL A 94 -3.98 -8.33 1.69
CA VAL A 94 -3.14 -9.53 1.64
C VAL A 94 -1.91 -9.24 0.81
N ILE A 95 -0.72 -9.63 1.31
CA ILE A 95 0.53 -9.57 0.56
C ILE A 95 1.28 -10.89 0.68
N VAL A 96 2.13 -11.19 -0.31
CA VAL A 96 3.01 -12.37 -0.26
C VAL A 96 4.16 -12.12 0.70
N HIS A 97 4.36 -12.98 1.68
CA HIS A 97 5.54 -12.97 2.56
C HIS A 97 6.61 -13.89 1.98
N MET A 98 7.47 -13.33 1.11
CA MET A 98 8.39 -14.12 0.29
C MET A 98 9.62 -14.55 1.07
N PRO A 99 9.87 -15.89 1.23
CA PRO A 99 11.08 -16.39 1.86
C PRO A 99 12.33 -15.99 1.08
N MET A 100 13.30 -15.36 1.77
CA MET A 100 14.55 -14.91 1.16
C MET A 100 15.75 -15.20 2.06
N GLU A 101 16.87 -15.63 1.47
CA GLU A 101 18.08 -16.02 2.17
C GLU A 101 18.62 -14.87 3.06
N PRO A 102 18.83 -15.10 4.37
CA PRO A 102 19.48 -14.15 5.26
C PRO A 102 20.99 -14.30 5.23
N LYS A 103 21.72 -13.29 5.73
CA LYS A 103 23.17 -13.38 5.98
C LYS A 103 23.51 -14.40 7.06
N LYS A 104 22.61 -14.54 8.04
CA LYS A 104 22.72 -15.49 9.16
C LYS A 104 21.32 -16.04 9.46
N GLY A 105 21.22 -17.30 9.74
CA GLY A 105 19.96 -17.99 10.04
C GLY A 105 20.07 -19.47 9.74
N ARG A 106 19.11 -20.26 10.25
CA ARG A 106 19.03 -21.68 9.94
C ARG A 106 18.23 -21.86 8.65
N PRO A 107 18.65 -22.75 7.74
CA PRO A 107 17.89 -23.01 6.49
C PRO A 107 16.43 -23.40 6.76
N GLU A 108 16.16 -24.11 7.86
CA GLU A 108 14.83 -24.59 8.24
C GLU A 108 13.84 -23.45 8.55
N TRP A 109 14.34 -22.23 8.81
CA TRP A 109 13.50 -21.07 9.08
C TRP A 109 13.03 -20.34 7.81
N LEU A 110 13.66 -20.66 6.66
CA LEU A 110 13.34 -19.98 5.40
C LEU A 110 11.94 -20.31 4.86
N GLY A 111 11.51 -21.54 5.03
CA GLY A 111 10.27 -22.00 4.39
C GLY A 111 10.46 -22.44 2.93
N PRO A 112 9.41 -23.01 2.33
CA PRO A 112 9.46 -23.55 0.97
C PRO A 112 9.57 -22.44 -0.08
N GLY A 113 10.18 -22.75 -1.23
CA GLY A 113 10.26 -21.82 -2.37
C GLY A 113 11.20 -20.61 -2.16
N ALA A 114 12.07 -20.63 -1.15
CA ALA A 114 12.90 -19.49 -0.79
C ALA A 114 13.81 -19.01 -1.92
N ILE A 115 13.94 -17.69 -2.05
CA ILE A 115 14.92 -17.06 -2.95
C ILE A 115 16.29 -17.10 -2.28
N THR A 116 17.25 -17.75 -2.95
CA THR A 116 18.63 -17.89 -2.49
C THR A 116 19.60 -17.31 -3.51
N SER A 117 20.79 -16.93 -3.05
CA SER A 117 21.77 -16.21 -3.86
C SER A 117 22.41 -17.03 -5.00
N ASN A 118 22.28 -18.36 -4.96
CA ASN A 118 22.80 -19.26 -5.97
C ASN A 118 21.83 -19.55 -7.11
N LEU A 119 20.62 -18.99 -7.09
CA LEU A 119 19.63 -19.19 -8.14
C LEU A 119 20.01 -18.43 -9.41
N THR A 120 19.66 -19.00 -10.57
CA THR A 120 19.69 -18.30 -11.85
C THR A 120 18.59 -17.24 -11.90
N ASP A 121 18.65 -16.37 -12.89
CA ASP A 121 17.65 -15.30 -13.07
C ASP A 121 16.27 -15.90 -13.37
N GLU A 122 16.22 -16.96 -14.16
CA GLU A 122 15.00 -17.69 -14.51
C GLU A 122 14.39 -18.38 -13.28
N GLU A 123 15.22 -19.00 -12.45
CA GLU A 123 14.77 -19.67 -11.22
C GLU A 123 14.22 -18.64 -10.20
N VAL A 124 14.85 -17.46 -10.09
CA VAL A 124 14.33 -16.38 -9.24
C VAL A 124 12.95 -15.96 -9.72
N ARG A 125 12.81 -15.67 -11.02
CA ARG A 125 11.54 -15.27 -11.63
C ARG A 125 10.45 -16.31 -11.39
N GLU A 126 10.74 -17.58 -11.70
CA GLU A 126 9.79 -18.67 -11.55
C GLU A 126 9.31 -18.83 -10.10
N ARG A 127 10.22 -18.73 -9.11
CA ARG A 127 9.84 -18.82 -7.69
C ARG A 127 8.95 -17.67 -7.25
N VAL A 128 9.23 -16.44 -7.69
CA VAL A 128 8.41 -15.27 -7.36
C VAL A 128 7.02 -15.41 -7.99
N GLU A 129 6.93 -15.79 -9.26
CA GLU A 129 5.65 -16.00 -9.95
C GLU A 129 4.80 -17.08 -9.26
N LYS A 130 5.40 -18.24 -8.96
CA LYS A 130 4.71 -19.31 -8.25
C LYS A 130 4.23 -18.89 -6.85
N ALA A 131 5.03 -18.10 -6.13
CA ALA A 131 4.64 -17.59 -4.81
C ALA A 131 3.44 -16.64 -4.90
N ILE A 132 3.40 -15.78 -5.92
CA ILE A 132 2.27 -14.89 -6.17
C ILE A 132 1.01 -15.70 -6.51
N ASP A 133 1.14 -16.72 -7.35
CA ASP A 133 0.02 -17.58 -7.75
C ASP A 133 -0.55 -18.41 -6.60
N ASP A 134 0.27 -18.73 -5.59
CA ASP A 134 -0.15 -19.52 -4.43
C ASP A 134 -0.84 -18.69 -3.33
N VAL A 135 -0.67 -17.37 -3.30
CA VAL A 135 -1.29 -16.47 -2.31
C VAL A 135 -2.44 -15.69 -2.96
N PRO A 136 -3.70 -16.16 -2.86
CA PRO A 136 -4.84 -15.48 -3.46
C PRO A 136 -5.04 -14.08 -2.86
N HIS A 137 -5.58 -13.17 -3.68
CA HIS A 137 -5.85 -11.77 -3.32
C HIS A 137 -4.63 -10.92 -2.97
N ALA A 138 -3.40 -11.39 -3.23
CA ALA A 138 -2.21 -10.61 -2.94
C ALA A 138 -2.14 -9.34 -3.80
N ILE A 139 -1.95 -8.19 -3.15
CA ILE A 139 -1.80 -6.88 -3.80
C ILE A 139 -0.37 -6.34 -3.71
N GLY A 140 0.51 -7.03 -3.01
CA GLY A 140 1.90 -6.67 -2.78
C GLY A 140 2.72 -7.86 -2.31
N MET A 141 3.98 -7.59 -2.02
CA MET A 141 4.93 -8.58 -1.48
C MET A 141 5.84 -7.90 -0.46
N ASN A 142 6.29 -8.65 0.56
CA ASN A 142 7.42 -8.27 1.40
C ASN A 142 8.37 -9.45 1.59
N ASN A 143 9.50 -9.23 2.23
CA ASN A 143 10.50 -10.28 2.45
C ASN A 143 10.39 -10.89 3.85
N HIS A 144 10.26 -12.24 3.90
CA HIS A 144 10.57 -13.02 5.10
C HIS A 144 12.09 -13.19 5.21
N MET A 145 12.66 -12.80 6.35
CA MET A 145 14.12 -12.73 6.52
C MET A 145 14.80 -11.87 5.45
N GLY A 146 15.65 -12.43 4.59
CA GLY A 146 16.16 -11.81 3.37
C GLY A 146 17.31 -10.82 3.54
N SER A 147 17.98 -10.76 4.69
CA SER A 147 19.04 -9.79 4.92
C SER A 147 20.26 -9.93 3.97
N LYS A 148 20.40 -11.05 3.25
CA LYS A 148 21.36 -11.23 2.18
C LYS A 148 20.79 -10.79 0.84
N ILE A 149 19.59 -11.27 0.51
CA ILE A 149 18.95 -11.04 -0.79
C ILE A 149 18.59 -9.58 -0.99
N THR A 150 18.04 -8.90 0.02
CA THR A 150 17.68 -7.47 -0.09
C THR A 150 18.87 -6.54 -0.35
N SER A 151 20.11 -7.03 -0.23
CA SER A 151 21.32 -6.31 -0.64
C SER A 151 21.88 -6.76 -2.01
N ASP A 152 21.27 -7.75 -2.67
CA ASP A 152 21.66 -8.24 -3.99
C ASP A 152 20.87 -7.51 -5.09
N LYS A 153 21.57 -6.61 -5.83
CA LYS A 153 20.93 -5.81 -6.89
C LYS A 153 20.38 -6.68 -8.04
N ARG A 154 21.06 -7.78 -8.41
CA ARG A 154 20.64 -8.68 -9.47
C ARG A 154 19.30 -9.33 -9.11
N ILE A 155 19.27 -9.99 -7.96
CA ILE A 155 18.08 -10.73 -7.55
C ILE A 155 16.91 -9.79 -7.25
N MET A 156 17.14 -8.70 -6.49
CA MET A 156 16.07 -7.77 -6.18
C MET A 156 15.54 -7.03 -7.40
N SER A 157 16.37 -6.80 -8.44
CA SER A 157 15.87 -6.26 -9.70
C SER A 157 14.83 -7.18 -10.33
N ILE A 158 15.07 -8.49 -10.36
CA ILE A 158 14.16 -9.49 -10.94
C ILE A 158 12.88 -9.59 -10.09
N VAL A 159 13.00 -9.65 -8.77
CA VAL A 159 11.86 -9.70 -7.85
C VAL A 159 10.93 -8.50 -8.08
N LEU A 160 11.49 -7.29 -8.16
CA LEU A 160 10.71 -6.07 -8.36
C LEU A 160 10.10 -6.01 -9.77
N ASP A 161 10.79 -6.52 -10.81
CA ASP A 161 10.24 -6.60 -12.16
C ASP A 161 9.00 -7.51 -12.19
N VAL A 162 9.11 -8.72 -11.60
CA VAL A 162 7.96 -9.64 -11.52
C VAL A 162 6.81 -9.02 -10.72
N CYS A 163 7.09 -8.41 -9.56
CA CYS A 163 6.06 -7.71 -8.79
C CYS A 163 5.35 -6.66 -9.65
N LYS A 164 6.10 -5.80 -10.34
CA LYS A 164 5.55 -4.76 -11.21
C LYS A 164 4.71 -5.32 -12.35
N GLU A 165 5.21 -6.32 -13.06
CA GLU A 165 4.51 -7.01 -14.16
C GLU A 165 3.18 -7.63 -13.70
N ARG A 166 3.15 -8.14 -12.47
CA ARG A 166 1.96 -8.72 -11.84
C ARG A 166 1.07 -7.68 -11.13
N GLY A 167 1.40 -6.40 -11.22
CA GLY A 167 0.64 -5.32 -10.59
C GLY A 167 0.78 -5.24 -9.07
N LEU A 168 1.83 -5.81 -8.49
CA LEU A 168 2.12 -5.80 -7.06
C LEU A 168 3.17 -4.73 -6.71
N PHE A 169 3.02 -4.08 -5.56
CA PHE A 169 4.11 -3.32 -4.95
C PHE A 169 4.98 -4.20 -4.05
N PHE A 170 6.15 -3.70 -3.67
CA PHE A 170 7.03 -4.39 -2.73
C PHE A 170 7.27 -3.53 -1.47
N VAL A 171 7.18 -4.16 -0.30
CA VAL A 171 7.51 -3.55 0.99
C VAL A 171 8.82 -4.13 1.48
N ASP A 172 9.86 -3.31 1.62
CA ASP A 172 11.10 -3.73 2.24
C ASP A 172 10.90 -3.90 3.76
N SER A 173 10.98 -5.11 4.26
CA SER A 173 10.92 -5.37 5.72
C SER A 173 12.10 -4.77 6.48
N ARG A 174 13.13 -4.25 5.78
CA ARG A 174 14.33 -3.62 6.34
C ARG A 174 15.08 -4.47 7.36
N THR A 175 15.21 -5.76 7.08
CA THR A 175 16.02 -6.71 7.86
C THR A 175 17.53 -6.45 7.71
N ASN A 176 17.92 -5.49 6.86
CA ASN A 176 19.29 -5.14 6.53
C ASN A 176 19.39 -3.65 6.17
N PHE A 177 20.28 -2.90 6.85
CA PHE A 177 20.52 -1.48 6.56
C PHE A 177 21.22 -1.22 5.19
N ARG A 178 21.73 -2.26 4.52
CA ARG A 178 22.29 -2.20 3.17
C ARG A 178 21.32 -2.66 2.08
N SER A 179 20.02 -2.66 2.38
CA SER A 179 19.02 -2.99 1.39
C SER A 179 19.08 -2.04 0.20
N VAL A 180 18.96 -2.59 -1.01
CA VAL A 180 18.91 -1.83 -2.28
C VAL A 180 17.49 -1.69 -2.80
N VAL A 181 16.49 -2.23 -2.08
CA VAL A 181 15.08 -2.28 -2.52
C VAL A 181 14.53 -0.89 -2.82
N GLY A 182 14.74 0.09 -1.92
CA GLY A 182 14.21 1.44 -2.11
C GLY A 182 14.78 2.14 -3.34
N GLU A 183 16.12 2.03 -3.56
CA GLU A 183 16.79 2.58 -4.74
C GLU A 183 16.26 1.95 -6.03
N LEU A 184 16.16 0.63 -6.06
CA LEU A 184 15.65 -0.10 -7.21
C LEU A 184 14.18 0.17 -7.48
N ALA A 185 13.34 0.26 -6.44
CA ALA A 185 11.94 0.60 -6.59
C ALA A 185 11.77 1.95 -7.28
N ILE A 186 12.48 2.99 -6.83
CA ILE A 186 12.45 4.31 -7.46
C ILE A 186 12.87 4.23 -8.93
N SER A 187 13.97 3.53 -9.25
CA SER A 187 14.46 3.39 -10.62
C SER A 187 13.49 2.68 -11.56
N LYS A 188 12.61 1.85 -11.00
CA LYS A 188 11.56 1.10 -11.72
C LYS A 188 10.19 1.80 -11.70
N ASN A 189 10.09 3.02 -11.20
CA ASN A 189 8.83 3.73 -10.99
C ASN A 189 7.85 2.93 -10.11
N MET A 190 8.36 2.30 -9.06
CA MET A 190 7.60 1.64 -8.01
C MET A 190 7.70 2.44 -6.70
N PRO A 191 6.71 2.34 -5.79
CA PRO A 191 6.77 3.04 -4.52
C PRO A 191 7.89 2.46 -3.63
N PRO A 192 8.78 3.30 -3.05
CA PRO A 192 9.86 2.85 -2.17
C PRO A 192 9.35 2.61 -0.74
N VAL A 193 8.43 1.67 -0.59
CA VAL A 193 7.81 1.35 0.70
C VAL A 193 8.74 0.52 1.56
N GLY A 194 8.79 0.80 2.84
CA GLY A 194 9.57 -0.02 3.78
C GLY A 194 9.06 0.11 5.21
N ASN A 195 9.41 -0.88 6.03
CA ASN A 195 9.10 -0.92 7.44
C ASN A 195 9.77 0.23 8.20
N ASP A 196 9.05 0.93 9.06
CA ASP A 196 9.58 1.97 9.92
C ASP A 196 9.85 1.46 11.34
N VAL A 197 9.02 0.53 11.85
CA VAL A 197 9.11 0.00 13.20
C VAL A 197 8.78 -1.48 13.24
N PHE A 198 9.66 -2.30 13.84
CA PHE A 198 9.29 -3.65 14.28
C PHE A 198 8.62 -3.59 15.65
N LEU A 199 7.47 -4.28 15.77
CA LEU A 199 6.71 -4.29 17.03
C LEU A 199 7.28 -5.26 18.06
N ASP A 200 7.76 -6.41 17.64
CA ASP A 200 7.94 -7.61 18.45
C ASP A 200 9.29 -8.31 18.25
N ASP A 201 10.32 -7.53 17.93
CA ASP A 201 11.72 -7.98 17.96
C ASP A 201 12.14 -8.50 19.36
N GLN A 202 11.38 -8.12 20.41
CA GLN A 202 11.41 -8.71 21.73
C GLN A 202 10.02 -9.20 22.11
N ASN A 203 9.90 -10.50 22.47
CA ASN A 203 8.63 -11.14 22.84
C ASN A 203 8.13 -10.69 24.23
N SER A 204 7.76 -9.44 24.37
CA SER A 204 7.27 -8.83 25.60
C SER A 204 6.14 -7.84 25.32
N LYS A 205 4.99 -7.99 25.97
CA LYS A 205 3.89 -7.03 25.84
C LYS A 205 4.30 -5.60 26.16
N GLN A 206 5.18 -5.41 27.13
CA GLN A 206 5.69 -4.08 27.48
C GLN A 206 6.50 -3.49 26.34
N HIS A 207 7.39 -4.27 25.72
CA HIS A 207 8.17 -3.85 24.57
C HIS A 207 7.27 -3.52 23.38
N ILE A 208 6.32 -4.41 23.03
CA ILE A 208 5.40 -4.21 21.92
C ILE A 208 4.55 -2.94 22.11
N ARG A 209 4.06 -2.65 23.34
CA ARG A 209 3.38 -1.37 23.63
C ARG A 209 4.26 -0.16 23.36
N LYS A 210 5.52 -0.21 23.82
CA LYS A 210 6.49 0.87 23.56
C LYS A 210 6.72 1.08 22.07
N GLN A 211 6.83 0.01 21.29
CA GLN A 211 6.98 0.10 19.84
C GLN A 211 5.72 0.64 19.15
N MET A 212 4.53 0.29 19.61
CA MET A 212 3.27 0.87 19.14
C MET A 212 3.19 2.38 19.43
N ASP A 213 3.64 2.82 20.60
CA ASP A 213 3.68 4.25 20.95
C ASP A 213 4.69 5.00 20.09
N LEU A 214 5.87 4.42 19.84
CA LEU A 214 6.86 4.96 18.94
C LEU A 214 6.33 5.07 17.51
N ALA A 215 5.62 4.05 17.04
CA ALA A 215 5.00 4.05 15.72
C ALA A 215 3.91 5.13 15.59
N ALA A 216 3.09 5.31 16.63
CA ALA A 216 2.08 6.36 16.66
C ALA A 216 2.73 7.75 16.60
N GLN A 217 3.78 7.98 17.39
CA GLN A 217 4.53 9.24 17.34
C GLN A 217 5.16 9.46 15.95
N HIS A 218 5.73 8.41 15.35
CA HIS A 218 6.28 8.49 13.98
C HIS A 218 5.18 8.88 12.96
N ALA A 219 4.00 8.26 13.06
CA ALA A 219 2.87 8.61 12.19
C ALA A 219 2.43 10.07 12.38
N ILE A 220 2.43 10.57 13.62
CA ILE A 220 2.11 11.96 13.93
C ILE A 220 3.14 12.93 13.32
N ASP A 221 4.43 12.62 13.43
CA ASP A 221 5.52 13.48 12.99
C ASP A 221 5.77 13.47 11.48
N LYS A 222 5.43 12.35 10.81
CA LYS A 222 5.75 12.08 9.39
C LYS A 222 4.52 11.84 8.52
N ASP A 223 3.31 12.03 9.05
CA ASP A 223 2.02 11.77 8.42
C ASP A 223 1.73 10.29 8.09
N ARG A 224 2.71 9.41 8.29
CA ARG A 224 2.57 7.96 8.08
C ARG A 224 3.57 7.16 8.89
N CYS A 225 3.21 5.89 9.15
CA CYS A 225 4.13 4.88 9.67
C CYS A 225 3.74 3.51 9.13
N VAL A 226 4.72 2.72 8.69
CA VAL A 226 4.56 1.30 8.37
C VAL A 226 5.21 0.50 9.48
N VAL A 227 4.45 -0.42 10.07
CA VAL A 227 4.95 -1.25 11.17
C VAL A 227 4.78 -2.73 10.83
N ILE A 228 5.71 -3.56 11.30
CA ILE A 228 5.67 -5.02 11.15
C ILE A 228 5.64 -5.68 12.53
N GLY A 229 4.70 -6.60 12.69
CA GLY A 229 4.65 -7.58 13.77
C GLY A 229 4.43 -8.97 13.21
N HIS A 230 4.52 -10.00 14.04
CA HIS A 230 4.50 -11.39 13.58
C HIS A 230 3.44 -12.22 14.32
N VAL A 231 2.94 -13.25 13.66
CA VAL A 231 2.28 -14.39 14.33
C VAL A 231 3.33 -15.42 14.77
N GLY A 232 2.92 -16.54 15.34
CA GLY A 232 3.83 -17.60 15.78
C GLY A 232 4.39 -17.36 17.18
N HIS A 233 5.72 -17.27 17.33
CA HIS A 233 6.36 -17.18 18.65
C HIS A 233 5.91 -15.96 19.47
N THR A 234 5.77 -14.83 18.83
CA THR A 234 5.32 -13.56 19.45
C THR A 234 3.82 -13.36 19.35
N GLY A 235 3.13 -14.07 18.48
CA GLY A 235 1.81 -13.81 17.96
C GLY A 235 0.71 -13.52 18.97
N LEU A 236 0.65 -14.24 20.10
CA LEU A 236 -0.35 -13.97 21.14
C LEU A 236 -0.09 -12.64 21.88
N ASN A 237 1.18 -12.28 22.08
CA ASN A 237 1.52 -10.99 22.67
C ASN A 237 1.29 -9.86 21.68
N THR A 238 1.71 -10.05 20.43
CA THR A 238 1.52 -9.09 19.34
C THR A 238 0.03 -8.80 19.12
N SER A 239 -0.80 -9.82 18.92
CA SER A 239 -2.24 -9.66 18.71
C SER A 239 -2.94 -8.97 19.88
N ALA A 240 -2.60 -9.33 21.13
CA ALA A 240 -3.17 -8.72 22.31
C ALA A 240 -2.84 -7.22 22.39
N VAL A 241 -1.56 -6.85 22.16
CA VAL A 241 -1.13 -5.45 22.24
C VAL A 241 -1.64 -4.62 21.05
N VAL A 242 -1.65 -5.17 19.84
CA VAL A 242 -2.22 -4.48 18.67
C VAL A 242 -3.70 -4.18 18.90
N ARG A 243 -4.50 -5.15 19.38
CA ARG A 243 -5.92 -4.96 19.72
C ARG A 243 -6.14 -3.85 20.77
N GLU A 244 -5.36 -3.86 21.85
CA GLU A 244 -5.39 -2.83 22.90
C GLU A 244 -5.02 -1.46 22.32
N SER A 245 -3.95 -1.40 21.53
CA SER A 245 -3.43 -0.15 20.98
C SER A 245 -4.34 0.48 19.93
N VAL A 246 -5.03 -0.32 19.12
CA VAL A 246 -6.03 0.15 18.16
C VAL A 246 -7.12 0.95 18.89
N SER A 247 -7.63 0.45 19.98
CA SER A 247 -8.64 1.15 20.79
C SER A 247 -8.09 2.42 21.44
N ARG A 248 -6.86 2.36 21.96
CA ARG A 248 -6.21 3.47 22.68
C ARG A 248 -5.78 4.61 21.75
N LEU A 249 -5.33 4.29 20.55
CA LEU A 249 -4.79 5.26 19.58
C LEU A 249 -5.87 5.80 18.63
N LYS A 250 -7.12 5.33 18.76
CA LYS A 250 -8.26 5.82 18.00
C LYS A 250 -8.39 7.33 18.14
N GLY A 251 -8.44 8.03 17.00
CA GLY A 251 -8.50 9.50 16.95
C GLY A 251 -7.13 10.22 17.01
N GLN A 252 -6.04 9.50 17.29
CA GLN A 252 -4.68 10.02 17.17
C GLN A 252 -4.06 9.64 15.82
N VAL A 253 -4.30 8.39 15.40
CA VAL A 253 -3.87 7.85 14.10
C VAL A 253 -5.03 7.12 13.43
N GLU A 254 -5.00 7.09 12.11
CA GLU A 254 -5.90 6.31 11.27
C GLU A 254 -5.20 5.00 10.90
N PHE A 255 -5.84 3.86 11.22
CA PHE A 255 -5.34 2.55 10.83
C PHE A 255 -5.82 2.23 9.41
N VAL A 256 -4.89 1.98 8.52
CA VAL A 256 -5.15 1.72 7.09
C VAL A 256 -4.45 0.44 6.63
N GLY A 257 -4.92 -0.15 5.53
CA GLY A 257 -4.15 -1.19 4.86
C GLY A 257 -2.93 -0.61 4.14
N ILE A 258 -1.91 -1.44 3.91
CA ILE A 258 -0.72 -0.98 3.21
C ILE A 258 -1.03 -0.56 1.77
N GLY A 259 -2.01 -1.19 1.12
CA GLY A 259 -2.48 -0.81 -0.21
C GLY A 259 -3.11 0.58 -0.25
N ASP A 260 -3.86 0.97 0.79
CA ASP A 260 -4.41 2.32 0.91
C ASP A 260 -3.29 3.34 1.03
N LEU A 261 -2.33 3.07 1.92
CA LEU A 261 -1.16 3.94 2.12
C LEU A 261 -0.34 4.12 0.84
N VAL A 262 -0.14 3.03 0.09
CA VAL A 262 0.61 3.04 -1.18
C VAL A 262 -0.09 3.88 -2.24
N ARG A 263 -1.40 3.76 -2.38
CA ARG A 263 -2.19 4.57 -3.31
C ARG A 263 -2.14 6.05 -2.96
N GLU A 264 -2.33 6.39 -1.71
CA GLU A 264 -2.49 7.77 -1.29
C GLU A 264 -1.17 8.53 -1.18
N VAL A 265 -0.10 7.87 -0.69
CA VAL A 265 1.20 8.54 -0.48
C VAL A 265 2.04 8.59 -1.75
N TRP A 266 2.02 7.52 -2.54
CA TRP A 266 2.87 7.41 -3.73
C TRP A 266 2.09 7.48 -5.04
N ASN A 267 0.75 7.67 -4.97
CA ASN A 267 -0.14 7.69 -6.15
C ASN A 267 0.11 6.50 -7.09
N TRP A 268 0.42 5.33 -6.49
CA TRP A 268 0.74 4.14 -7.25
C TRP A 268 -0.49 3.26 -7.42
N HIS A 269 -0.80 2.98 -8.66
CA HIS A 269 -1.88 2.09 -9.06
C HIS A 269 -1.28 0.95 -9.86
N ALA A 270 -1.70 -0.27 -9.55
CA ALA A 270 -1.34 -1.41 -10.38
C ALA A 270 -1.76 -1.16 -11.84
N ALA A 271 -0.85 -1.39 -12.78
CA ALA A 271 -1.26 -1.44 -14.17
C ALA A 271 -2.34 -2.52 -14.36
N PRO A 272 -3.35 -2.33 -15.22
CA PRO A 272 -4.30 -3.39 -15.53
C PRO A 272 -3.52 -4.63 -15.97
N THR A 273 -3.67 -5.73 -15.25
CA THR A 273 -3.09 -7.01 -15.66
C THR A 273 -3.74 -7.41 -16.96
N LEU A 274 -2.95 -7.51 -18.03
CA LEU A 274 -3.43 -8.12 -19.27
C LEU A 274 -3.91 -9.55 -18.92
N PRO A 275 -5.07 -9.97 -19.39
CA PRO A 275 -5.53 -11.33 -19.16
C PRO A 275 -4.44 -12.27 -19.68
N THR A 276 -3.92 -13.14 -18.81
CA THR A 276 -3.02 -14.21 -19.21
C THR A 276 -3.75 -15.04 -20.24
N GLY A 277 -3.36 -14.88 -21.51
CA GLY A 277 -3.94 -15.68 -22.58
C GLY A 277 -3.74 -17.15 -22.26
N ASN A 278 -4.84 -17.89 -22.24
CA ASN A 278 -4.83 -19.36 -22.14
C ASN A 278 -3.84 -19.89 -23.17
N LYS A 279 -2.74 -20.47 -22.69
CA LYS A 279 -1.89 -21.35 -23.51
C LYS A 279 -2.22 -22.78 -23.19
#